data_75197f4e2703d3115cc54f3e269fd004
#
_entry.id   75197f4e2703d3115cc54f3e269fd004
#
_cell.length_a   1.000
_cell.length_b   1.000
_cell.length_c   1.000
_cell.angle_alpha   90.00
_cell.angle_beta   90.00
_cell.angle_gamma   90.00
#
_symmetry.space_group_name_H-M   'P 1'
#
loop_
_entity.id
_entity.type
_entity.pdbx_description
1 polymer ?
#
loop_
_entity_poly.entity_id
_entity_poly.type
_entity_poly.pdbx_seq_one_letter_code
_entity_poly.pdbx_strand_id
1 'polypeptide(L)'
;MGGVHPDELIGLWDSAPFEYGAMEATMLALLPDGRGWSELANAAGALLVRRLTWEVSRPGVIELRFAVAIDVAAGEQDPDSEFVRAQYSVSEAELRLSELVDYARQFALKKRDVGMADDPSAELVPYAGPEH
;
A
#
# COMPACT_ATOMS: atom_id res chain seq x y z
N MET A 1 19.93 8.24 9.96
CA MET A 1 19.10 9.07 9.09
C MET A 1 18.00 8.26 8.50
N GLY A 2 16.78 8.66 8.72
CA GLY A 2 15.66 8.00 8.10
C GLY A 2 15.57 8.33 6.62
N GLY A 3 14.70 7.62 5.93
CA GLY A 3 14.38 7.93 4.55
C GLY A 3 13.42 9.09 4.46
N VAL A 4 13.00 9.39 3.25
CA VAL A 4 12.09 10.50 2.99
C VAL A 4 10.79 9.96 2.42
N HIS A 5 9.75 10.80 2.43
CA HIS A 5 8.43 10.46 1.92
C HIS A 5 8.04 11.50 0.86
N PRO A 6 8.53 11.34 -0.39
CA PRO A 6 8.28 12.33 -1.45
C PRO A 6 6.80 12.45 -1.76
N ASP A 7 6.33 13.69 -1.97
CA ASP A 7 4.94 13.98 -2.25
C ASP A 7 4.42 13.23 -3.47
N GLU A 8 5.28 13.02 -4.47
CA GLU A 8 4.86 12.35 -5.70
C GLU A 8 4.40 10.91 -5.46
N LEU A 9 4.83 10.28 -4.35
CA LEU A 9 4.45 8.92 -4.00
C LEU A 9 3.26 8.85 -3.06
N ILE A 10 2.89 9.96 -2.42
CA ILE A 10 1.80 9.98 -1.46
C ILE A 10 0.47 9.86 -2.18
N GLY A 11 -0.34 8.88 -1.77
CA GLY A 11 -1.65 8.70 -2.37
C GLY A 11 -2.10 7.26 -2.31
N LEU A 12 -3.26 7.02 -2.91
CA LEU A 12 -3.81 5.69 -3.08
C LEU A 12 -3.62 5.28 -4.54
N TRP A 13 -2.94 4.16 -4.75
CA TRP A 13 -2.54 3.67 -6.05
C TRP A 13 -3.28 2.36 -6.35
N ASP A 14 -3.76 2.20 -7.58
CA ASP A 14 -4.64 1.09 -7.97
C ASP A 14 -4.07 0.36 -9.18
N SER A 15 -3.91 -0.95 -9.09
CA SER A 15 -3.40 -1.75 -10.19
C SER A 15 -4.50 -2.15 -11.19
N ALA A 16 -5.77 -1.92 -10.87
CA ALA A 16 -6.88 -2.38 -11.71
C ALA A 16 -6.77 -1.99 -13.19
N PRO A 17 -6.36 -0.74 -13.54
CA PRO A 17 -6.25 -0.39 -14.95
C PRO A 17 -5.25 -1.25 -15.75
N PHE A 18 -4.34 -1.93 -15.06
CA PHE A 18 -3.30 -2.73 -15.69
C PHE A 18 -3.51 -4.23 -15.50
N GLU A 19 -4.63 -4.63 -14.87
CA GLU A 19 -4.93 -6.02 -14.54
C GLU A 19 -6.07 -6.52 -15.40
N TYR A 20 -5.84 -6.57 -16.70
CA TYR A 20 -6.88 -6.94 -17.67
C TYR A 20 -7.34 -8.37 -17.45
N GLY A 21 -8.65 -8.54 -17.24
CA GLY A 21 -9.25 -9.85 -17.06
C GLY A 21 -9.01 -10.46 -15.69
N ALA A 22 -8.31 -9.77 -14.82
CA ALA A 22 -8.08 -10.27 -13.47
C ALA A 22 -9.32 -10.06 -12.61
N MET A 23 -9.61 -11.01 -11.72
CA MET A 23 -10.74 -10.90 -10.81
C MET A 23 -10.36 -10.12 -9.55
N GLU A 24 -9.09 -9.90 -9.34
CA GLU A 24 -8.56 -9.20 -8.15
C GLU A 24 -7.62 -8.10 -8.58
N ALA A 25 -7.51 -7.08 -7.74
CA ALA A 25 -6.60 -5.97 -7.96
C ALA A 25 -5.91 -5.62 -6.66
N THR A 26 -4.74 -5.01 -6.76
CA THR A 26 -3.97 -4.56 -5.62
C THR A 26 -4.06 -3.05 -5.53
N MET A 27 -4.33 -2.54 -4.32
CA MET A 27 -4.19 -1.12 -4.02
C MET A 27 -3.01 -0.94 -3.09
N LEU A 28 -2.31 0.16 -3.26
CA LEU A 28 -1.17 0.52 -2.42
C LEU A 28 -1.39 1.94 -1.93
N ALA A 29 -1.48 2.11 -0.62
CA ALA A 29 -1.65 3.42 0.01
C ALA A 29 -0.35 3.82 0.67
N LEU A 30 0.13 5.02 0.35
CA LEU A 30 1.35 5.59 0.93
C LEU A 30 0.99 6.93 1.55
N LEU A 31 1.10 7.01 2.88
CA LEU A 31 0.71 8.19 3.65
C LEU A 31 1.91 9.09 3.93
N PRO A 32 1.65 10.39 4.19
CA PRO A 32 2.76 11.34 4.40
C PRO A 32 3.62 11.04 5.62
N ASP A 33 3.07 10.34 6.63
CA ASP A 33 3.81 10.05 7.86
C ASP A 33 4.61 8.75 7.78
N GLY A 34 4.68 8.11 6.60
CA GLY A 34 5.45 6.89 6.42
C GLY A 34 4.67 5.62 6.69
N ARG A 35 3.40 5.72 7.06
CA ARG A 35 2.54 4.54 7.17
C ARG A 35 1.85 4.28 5.85
N GLY A 36 1.30 3.08 5.71
CA GLY A 36 0.56 2.72 4.51
C GLY A 36 0.02 1.31 4.61
N TRP A 37 -0.55 0.85 3.51
CA TRP A 37 -1.02 -0.54 3.42
C TRP A 37 -1.08 -0.97 1.97
N SER A 38 -1.04 -2.30 1.76
CA SER A 38 -1.45 -2.89 0.50
C SER A 38 -2.79 -3.58 0.73
N GLU A 39 -3.62 -3.61 -0.30
CA GLU A 39 -4.96 -4.17 -0.20
C GLU A 39 -5.20 -5.03 -1.43
N LEU A 40 -5.52 -6.31 -1.21
CA LEU A 40 -5.96 -7.20 -2.28
C LEU A 40 -7.49 -7.22 -2.24
N ALA A 41 -8.12 -6.88 -3.35
CA ALA A 41 -9.57 -6.73 -3.39
C ALA A 41 -10.14 -7.35 -4.66
N ASN A 42 -11.42 -7.75 -4.59
CA ASN A 42 -12.18 -8.17 -5.77
C ASN A 42 -13.45 -7.33 -5.86
N ALA A 43 -14.39 -7.71 -6.72
CA ALA A 43 -15.61 -6.94 -6.93
C ALA A 43 -16.47 -6.84 -5.66
N ALA A 44 -16.33 -7.79 -4.74
CA ALA A 44 -17.10 -7.78 -3.49
C ALA A 44 -16.43 -6.93 -2.41
N GLY A 45 -15.19 -6.49 -2.60
CA GLY A 45 -14.49 -5.64 -1.65
C GLY A 45 -13.13 -6.17 -1.27
N ALA A 46 -12.58 -5.66 -0.17
CA ALA A 46 -11.25 -6.02 0.29
C ALA A 46 -11.23 -7.44 0.85
N LEU A 47 -10.16 -8.17 0.52
CA LEU A 47 -9.93 -9.54 1.00
C LEU A 47 -8.82 -9.57 2.04
N LEU A 48 -7.70 -8.92 1.74
CA LEU A 48 -6.51 -8.93 2.59
C LEU A 48 -5.92 -7.53 2.62
N VAL A 49 -5.63 -7.05 3.82
CA VAL A 49 -4.93 -5.77 4.00
C VAL A 49 -3.63 -6.05 4.74
N ARG A 50 -2.53 -5.55 4.20
CA ARG A 50 -1.21 -5.70 4.83
C ARG A 50 -0.71 -4.30 5.17
N ARG A 51 -0.57 -4.03 6.46
CA ARG A 51 -0.11 -2.71 6.92
C ARG A 51 1.41 -2.66 6.88
N LEU A 52 1.91 -1.49 6.53
CA LEU A 52 3.34 -1.31 6.28
C LEU A 52 3.81 0.07 6.72
N THR A 53 5.14 0.23 6.76
CA THR A 53 5.78 1.53 6.72
C THR A 53 6.59 1.62 5.45
N TRP A 54 6.79 2.83 4.94
CA TRP A 54 7.50 3.03 3.69
C TRP A 54 8.42 4.23 3.77
N GLU A 55 9.46 4.19 2.95
CA GLU A 55 10.37 5.32 2.82
C GLU A 55 11.14 5.19 1.51
N VAL A 56 11.65 6.32 1.03
CA VAL A 56 12.62 6.33 -0.07
C VAL A 56 13.99 6.44 0.57
N SER A 57 14.76 5.36 0.51
CA SER A 57 16.06 5.29 1.18
C SER A 57 17.15 6.01 0.38
N ARG A 58 16.96 6.11 -0.93
CA ARG A 58 17.82 6.86 -1.84
C ARG A 58 17.03 7.15 -3.11
N PRO A 59 17.44 8.11 -3.95
CA PRO A 59 16.68 8.45 -5.15
C PRO A 59 16.35 7.22 -5.98
N GLY A 60 15.06 7.04 -6.30
CA GLY A 60 14.59 5.95 -7.13
C GLY A 60 14.43 4.62 -6.44
N VAL A 61 14.63 4.53 -5.12
CA VAL A 61 14.50 3.28 -4.38
C VAL A 61 13.53 3.45 -3.23
N ILE A 62 12.44 2.68 -3.25
CA ILE A 62 11.45 2.67 -2.18
C ILE A 62 11.61 1.39 -1.35
N GLU A 63 11.39 1.50 -0.04
CA GLU A 63 11.40 0.36 0.87
C GLU A 63 10.06 0.28 1.56
N LEU A 64 9.51 -0.93 1.59
CA LEU A 64 8.24 -1.24 2.24
C LEU A 64 8.50 -2.30 3.29
N ARG A 65 8.12 -2.03 4.54
CA ARG A 65 8.25 -2.98 5.64
C ARG A 65 6.87 -3.35 6.12
N PHE A 66 6.47 -4.59 5.93
CA PHE A 66 5.16 -5.07 6.32
C PHE A 66 5.19 -5.51 7.78
N ALA A 67 4.13 -5.19 8.51
CA ALA A 67 4.05 -5.48 9.94
C ALA A 67 2.93 -6.44 10.30
N VAL A 68 1.79 -6.36 9.62
CA VAL A 68 0.64 -7.19 9.95
C VAL A 68 -0.20 -7.44 8.69
N ALA A 69 -0.73 -8.65 8.59
CA ALA A 69 -1.67 -9.03 7.53
C ALA A 69 -3.03 -9.27 8.17
N ILE A 70 -4.07 -8.69 7.60
CA ILE A 70 -5.43 -8.74 8.14
C ILE A 70 -6.36 -9.35 7.11
N ASP A 71 -6.95 -10.50 7.48
CA ASP A 71 -8.00 -11.14 6.68
C ASP A 71 -9.30 -10.41 6.97
N VAL A 72 -9.81 -9.68 5.99
CA VAL A 72 -10.96 -8.80 6.20
C VAL A 72 -12.24 -9.61 6.49
N ALA A 73 -12.42 -10.73 5.80
CA ALA A 73 -13.63 -11.54 5.98
C ALA A 73 -13.65 -12.20 7.35
N ALA A 74 -12.52 -12.72 7.80
CA ALA A 74 -12.44 -13.44 9.08
C ALA A 74 -12.22 -12.51 10.26
N GLY A 75 -11.75 -11.28 10.01
CA GLY A 75 -11.39 -10.35 11.07
C GLY A 75 -10.14 -10.77 11.83
N GLU A 76 -9.32 -11.62 11.22
CA GLU A 76 -8.12 -12.16 11.86
C GLU A 76 -6.87 -11.45 11.39
N GLN A 77 -5.88 -11.36 12.27
CA GLN A 77 -4.62 -10.73 11.93
C GLN A 77 -3.46 -11.63 12.30
N ASP A 78 -2.40 -11.56 11.48
CA ASP A 78 -1.18 -12.31 11.69
C ASP A 78 0.02 -11.38 11.52
N PRO A 79 1.13 -11.65 12.22
CA PRO A 79 2.35 -10.88 11.99
C PRO A 79 2.82 -11.03 10.55
N ASP A 80 3.40 -9.98 10.03
CA ASP A 80 4.00 -9.97 8.71
C ASP A 80 5.36 -9.31 8.85
N SER A 81 6.36 -9.89 8.20
CA SER A 81 7.71 -9.35 8.29
C SER A 81 8.36 -9.20 6.92
N GLU A 82 7.56 -9.22 5.88
CA GLU A 82 8.11 -9.07 4.55
C GLU A 82 8.73 -7.70 4.38
N PHE A 83 9.83 -7.64 3.68
CA PHE A 83 10.52 -6.42 3.34
C PHE A 83 10.70 -6.38 1.83
N VAL A 84 10.22 -5.31 1.21
CA VAL A 84 10.35 -5.12 -0.23
C VAL A 84 11.20 -3.88 -0.48
N ARG A 85 12.28 -4.05 -1.21
CA ARG A 85 13.07 -2.92 -1.71
C ARG A 85 12.96 -2.94 -3.22
N ALA A 86 12.49 -1.85 -3.80
CA ALA A 86 12.21 -1.78 -5.22
C ALA A 86 12.71 -0.48 -5.81
N GLN A 87 13.15 -0.55 -7.07
CA GLN A 87 13.31 0.64 -7.85
C GLN A 87 11.93 1.11 -8.27
N TYR A 88 11.71 2.42 -8.31
CA TYR A 88 10.41 2.95 -8.69
C TYR A 88 10.55 4.08 -9.69
N SER A 89 9.50 4.28 -10.46
CA SER A 89 9.36 5.46 -11.29
C SER A 89 7.93 5.95 -11.20
N VAL A 90 7.75 7.27 -11.22
CA VAL A 90 6.45 7.92 -11.23
C VAL A 90 6.39 8.82 -12.45
N SER A 91 5.33 8.67 -13.25
CA SER A 91 5.16 9.49 -14.45
C SER A 91 3.66 9.60 -14.74
N GLU A 92 3.16 10.83 -14.83
CA GLU A 92 1.77 11.10 -15.22
C GLU A 92 0.76 10.27 -14.42
N ALA A 93 0.89 10.29 -13.09
CA ALA A 93 -0.02 9.57 -12.20
C ALA A 93 0.06 8.05 -12.37
N GLU A 94 1.20 7.55 -12.81
CA GLU A 94 1.46 6.12 -12.88
C GLU A 94 2.69 5.79 -12.05
N LEU A 95 2.59 4.74 -11.23
CA LEU A 95 3.70 4.25 -10.40
C LEU A 95 4.10 2.88 -10.89
N ARG A 96 5.40 2.68 -11.13
CA ARG A 96 5.95 1.37 -11.49
C ARG A 96 7.00 0.97 -10.48
N LEU A 97 6.97 -0.30 -10.11
CA LEU A 97 7.94 -0.89 -9.17
C LEU A 97 8.67 -2.03 -9.86
N SER A 98 9.93 -2.24 -9.51
CA SER A 98 10.71 -3.36 -10.05
C SER A 98 10.31 -4.68 -9.39
N GLU A 99 9.67 -4.64 -8.22
CA GLU A 99 9.25 -5.83 -7.48
C GLU A 99 7.74 -5.86 -7.31
N LEU A 100 7.19 -7.05 -7.10
CA LEU A 100 5.75 -7.20 -6.93
C LEU A 100 5.33 -6.80 -5.51
N VAL A 101 4.19 -6.15 -5.41
CA VAL A 101 3.47 -5.93 -4.15
C VAL A 101 2.10 -6.55 -4.35
N ASP A 102 1.82 -7.66 -3.62
CA ASP A 102 0.56 -8.41 -3.75
C ASP A 102 0.22 -8.67 -5.22
N TYR A 103 1.19 -9.19 -5.99
CA TYR A 103 1.03 -9.59 -7.39
C TYR A 103 1.00 -8.44 -8.40
N ALA A 104 1.21 -7.19 -7.97
CA ALA A 104 1.20 -6.04 -8.88
C ALA A 104 2.49 -5.25 -8.77
N ARG A 105 2.88 -4.63 -9.88
CA ARG A 105 4.03 -3.72 -9.89
C ARG A 105 3.75 -2.46 -10.70
N GLN A 106 2.54 -2.31 -11.20
CA GLN A 106 2.16 -1.14 -11.99
C GLN A 106 0.82 -0.62 -11.47
N PHE A 107 0.78 0.66 -11.14
CA PHE A 107 -0.36 1.26 -10.46
C PHE A 107 -0.68 2.63 -11.05
N ALA A 108 -1.97 2.98 -11.05
CA ALA A 108 -2.42 4.32 -11.41
C ALA A 108 -2.87 5.05 -10.14
N LEU A 109 -2.61 6.34 -10.09
CA LEU A 109 -3.02 7.15 -8.95
C LEU A 109 -4.54 7.28 -8.94
N LYS A 110 -5.16 6.89 -7.82
CA LYS A 110 -6.59 6.98 -7.62
C LYS A 110 -6.98 8.27 -6.91
N LYS A 111 -6.24 8.63 -5.86
CA LYS A 111 -6.41 9.91 -5.17
C LYS A 111 -5.18 10.21 -4.34
N ARG A 112 -4.92 11.51 -4.14
CA ARG A 112 -3.79 11.96 -3.31
C ARG A 112 -4.16 12.08 -1.84
N ASP A 113 -5.39 12.48 -1.56
CA ASP A 113 -5.83 12.72 -0.19
C ASP A 113 -6.29 11.40 0.40
N VAL A 114 -5.36 10.71 1.06
CA VAL A 114 -5.60 9.40 1.66
C VAL A 114 -5.15 9.44 3.12
N GLY A 115 -5.95 8.81 3.99
CA GLY A 115 -5.64 8.74 5.41
C GLY A 115 -5.96 7.36 5.95
N MET A 116 -5.67 7.14 7.24
CA MET A 116 -5.87 5.82 7.86
C MET A 116 -7.34 5.39 7.84
N ALA A 117 -8.28 6.34 7.76
CA ALA A 117 -9.69 6.00 7.67
C ALA A 117 -10.04 5.33 6.34
N ASP A 118 -9.19 5.46 5.33
CA ASP A 118 -9.40 4.80 4.03
C ASP A 118 -8.94 3.34 4.03
N ASP A 119 -8.27 2.89 5.09
CA ASP A 119 -7.87 1.49 5.23
C ASP A 119 -9.11 0.66 5.52
N PRO A 120 -9.46 -0.33 4.66
CA PRO A 120 -10.66 -1.13 4.87
C PRO A 120 -10.65 -1.93 6.16
N SER A 121 -9.49 -2.16 6.76
CA SER A 121 -9.37 -2.92 8.00
C SER A 121 -9.37 -2.04 9.24
N ALA A 122 -9.48 -0.71 9.09
CA ALA A 122 -9.30 0.21 10.21
C ALA A 122 -10.29 -0.04 11.36
N GLU A 123 -11.52 -0.41 11.05
CA GLU A 123 -12.52 -0.67 12.08
C GLU A 123 -12.36 -2.06 12.70
N LEU A 124 -11.87 -3.03 11.91
CA LEU A 124 -11.64 -4.39 12.41
C LEU A 124 -10.44 -4.45 13.33
N VAL A 125 -9.37 -3.77 12.94
CA VAL A 125 -8.12 -3.73 13.70
C VAL A 125 -7.70 -2.26 13.78
N PRO A 126 -8.12 -1.55 14.82
CA PRO A 126 -7.78 -0.14 14.95
C PRO A 126 -6.27 0.08 14.99
N TYR A 127 -5.84 1.18 14.43
CA TYR A 127 -4.43 1.53 14.49
C TYR A 127 -4.02 1.83 15.93
N ALA A 128 -2.87 1.30 16.31
CA ALA A 128 -2.33 1.56 17.64
C ALA A 128 -1.61 2.90 17.66
N GLY A 129 -1.43 3.42 18.89
CA GLY A 129 -0.66 4.62 19.10
C GLY A 129 -1.53 5.83 19.33
N PRO A 130 -0.91 6.98 19.51
CA PRO A 130 -1.64 8.20 19.80
C PRO A 130 -2.49 8.62 18.62
N GLU A 131 -3.69 8.99 18.93
CA GLU A 131 -4.66 9.37 17.91
C GLU A 131 -4.75 10.85 17.82
N HIS A 132 -3.75 11.53 17.68
CA HIS A 132 -3.80 12.98 17.82
C HIS A 132 -3.57 13.73 16.56
#